data_61e2b1f78b049d2c9c4e70eddb12ebd0
#
_entry.id   61e2b1f78b049d2c9c4e70eddb12ebd0
#
_cell.length_a   1.000
_cell.length_b   1.000
_cell.length_c   1.000
_cell.angle_alpha   90.00
_cell.angle_beta   90.00
_cell.angle_gamma   90.00
#
_symmetry.space_group_name_H-M   'P 1'
#
loop_
_entity.id
_entity.type
_entity.pdbx_description
1 polymer ?
#
loop_
_entity_poly.entity_id
_entity_poly.type
_entity_poly.pdbx_seq_one_letter_code
_entity_poly.pdbx_strand_id
1 'polypeptide(L)'
;MDSWKKHTDKQLWDQSKKGNRQAFREIFDRHYSLLLGTGINMLKDPDAAKDVVQEVFLQIWKNRENLEIKSSLEAYLKRSTINRSLNRIRSKKNFIDENELKDTASSQSSAQELLEHDDLHAALQAGLNSLPERCRLIFVMKRMEGFSQKEIAEKLNISPKTVENQMTKALKSLKKRIAPFVKNQESS
;
A
#
# COMPACT_ATOMS: atom_id res chain seq x y z
N MET A 1 12.00 -22.19 20.18
CA MET A 1 10.87 -21.67 19.36
C MET A 1 11.28 -20.76 18.18
N ASP A 2 12.57 -20.62 17.89
CA ASP A 2 13.07 -19.64 16.89
C ASP A 2 13.55 -20.25 15.56
N SER A 3 13.11 -21.46 15.22
CA SER A 3 13.61 -22.19 14.04
C SER A 3 13.27 -21.49 12.70
N TRP A 4 12.14 -20.82 12.59
CA TRP A 4 11.64 -20.27 11.32
C TRP A 4 12.23 -18.90 10.95
N LYS A 5 12.69 -18.11 11.91
CA LYS A 5 13.27 -16.77 11.68
C LYS A 5 14.52 -16.78 10.77
N LYS A 6 15.25 -17.88 10.70
CA LYS A 6 16.46 -18.03 9.87
C LYS A 6 16.15 -18.46 8.43
N HIS A 7 14.93 -18.85 8.13
CA HIS A 7 14.54 -19.31 6.79
C HIS A 7 14.27 -18.14 5.85
N THR A 8 14.61 -18.31 4.58
CA THR A 8 14.25 -17.35 3.53
C THR A 8 12.75 -17.41 3.25
N ASP A 9 12.17 -16.35 2.70
CA ASP A 9 10.75 -16.31 2.30
C ASP A 9 10.38 -17.45 1.34
N LYS A 10 11.31 -17.84 0.46
CA LYS A 10 11.12 -18.99 -0.43
C LYS A 10 10.98 -20.28 0.34
N GLN A 11 11.88 -20.53 1.32
CA GLN A 11 11.82 -21.72 2.16
C GLN A 11 10.55 -21.77 3.01
N LEU A 12 10.16 -20.62 3.57
CA LEU A 12 8.90 -20.48 4.33
C LEU A 12 7.68 -20.75 3.44
N TRP A 13 7.70 -20.23 2.22
CA TRP A 13 6.61 -20.45 1.27
C TRP A 13 6.51 -21.93 0.85
N ASP A 14 7.63 -22.58 0.55
CA ASP A 14 7.65 -24.01 0.19
C ASP A 14 7.10 -24.89 1.34
N GLN A 15 7.38 -24.57 2.59
CA GLN A 15 6.80 -25.24 3.74
C GLN A 15 5.31 -24.91 3.93
N SER A 16 4.92 -23.67 3.68
CA SER A 16 3.51 -23.24 3.73
C SER A 16 2.66 -23.98 2.71
N LYS A 17 3.17 -24.22 1.51
CA LYS A 17 2.52 -25.04 0.47
C LYS A 17 2.21 -26.46 0.95
N LYS A 18 3.06 -27.02 1.80
CA LYS A 18 2.89 -28.34 2.44
C LYS A 18 1.96 -28.31 3.66
N GLY A 19 1.31 -27.17 3.94
CA GLY A 19 0.38 -27.01 5.05
C GLY A 19 1.01 -26.61 6.38
N ASN A 20 2.32 -26.27 6.42
CA ASN A 20 2.98 -25.85 7.65
C ASN A 20 2.50 -24.46 8.08
N ARG A 21 1.65 -24.44 9.13
CA ARG A 21 1.06 -23.19 9.66
C ARG A 21 2.09 -22.29 10.35
N GLN A 22 3.15 -22.86 10.94
CA GLN A 22 4.18 -22.06 11.62
C GLN A 22 5.05 -21.30 10.61
N ALA A 23 5.41 -21.94 9.49
CA ALA A 23 6.11 -21.28 8.40
C ALA A 23 5.26 -20.12 7.80
N PHE A 24 3.95 -20.35 7.64
CA PHE A 24 3.05 -19.30 7.16
C PHE A 24 2.88 -18.16 8.16
N ARG A 25 2.84 -18.47 9.46
CA ARG A 25 2.81 -17.44 10.52
C ARG A 25 4.04 -16.55 10.45
N GLU A 26 5.24 -17.13 10.26
CA GLU A 26 6.46 -16.33 10.10
C GLU A 26 6.39 -15.40 8.87
N ILE A 27 5.81 -15.87 7.75
CA ILE A 27 5.55 -15.01 6.57
C ILE A 27 4.62 -13.86 6.96
N PHE A 28 3.54 -14.16 7.69
CA PHE A 28 2.61 -13.15 8.16
C PHE A 28 3.32 -12.10 9.04
N ASP A 29 4.06 -12.54 10.06
CA ASP A 29 4.72 -11.65 11.01
C ASP A 29 5.76 -10.74 10.32
N ARG A 30 6.48 -11.24 9.31
CA ARG A 30 7.46 -10.45 8.53
C ARG A 30 6.83 -9.38 7.65
N HIS A 31 5.72 -9.71 7.00
CA HIS A 31 5.18 -8.87 5.93
C HIS A 31 3.98 -8.04 6.37
N TYR A 32 3.33 -8.35 7.50
CA TYR A 32 2.10 -7.70 7.93
C TYR A 32 2.21 -6.18 8.01
N SER A 33 3.20 -5.67 8.74
CA SER A 33 3.38 -4.21 8.93
C SER A 33 3.63 -3.47 7.62
N LEU A 34 4.42 -4.06 6.72
CA LEU A 34 4.71 -3.51 5.41
C LEU A 34 3.44 -3.42 4.54
N LEU A 35 2.65 -4.50 4.52
CA LEU A 35 1.40 -4.53 3.74
C LEU A 35 0.34 -3.62 4.34
N LEU A 36 0.29 -3.52 5.67
CA LEU A 36 -0.61 -2.59 6.36
C LEU A 36 -0.29 -1.14 5.99
N GLY A 37 0.99 -0.75 6.00
CA GLY A 37 1.44 0.57 5.55
C GLY A 37 1.03 0.84 4.09
N THR A 38 1.23 -0.13 3.19
CA THR A 38 0.78 -0.05 1.80
C THR A 38 -0.74 0.16 1.72
N GLY A 39 -1.51 -0.63 2.46
CA GLY A 39 -2.98 -0.51 2.52
C GLY A 39 -3.46 0.85 3.03
N ILE A 40 -2.86 1.36 4.11
CA ILE A 40 -3.17 2.68 4.68
C ILE A 40 -2.87 3.79 3.67
N ASN A 41 -1.72 3.74 2.99
CA ASN A 41 -1.37 4.71 1.96
C ASN A 41 -2.33 4.68 0.76
N MET A 42 -2.92 3.53 0.45
CA MET A 42 -3.92 3.39 -0.61
C MET A 42 -5.31 3.86 -0.18
N LEU A 43 -5.77 3.48 1.01
CA LEU A 43 -7.17 3.60 1.45
C LEU A 43 -7.44 4.82 2.35
N LYS A 44 -6.44 5.34 3.05
CA LYS A 44 -6.57 6.34 4.14
C LYS A 44 -7.47 5.88 5.30
N ASP A 45 -7.67 4.61 5.42
CA ASP A 45 -8.55 3.99 6.39
C ASP A 45 -7.82 2.79 6.98
N PRO A 46 -7.31 2.88 8.23
CA PRO A 46 -6.55 1.81 8.86
C PRO A 46 -7.34 0.51 9.02
N ASP A 47 -8.64 0.59 9.31
CA ASP A 47 -9.46 -0.61 9.49
C ASP A 47 -9.75 -1.29 8.15
N ALA A 48 -10.07 -0.51 7.12
CA ALA A 48 -10.16 -1.02 5.76
C ALA A 48 -8.83 -1.62 5.26
N ALA A 49 -7.70 -1.06 5.66
CA ALA A 49 -6.38 -1.60 5.32
C ALA A 49 -6.10 -2.92 6.04
N LYS A 50 -6.44 -3.05 7.33
CA LYS A 50 -6.36 -4.31 8.08
C LYS A 50 -7.17 -5.41 7.42
N ASP A 51 -8.43 -5.12 7.05
CA ASP A 51 -9.31 -6.07 6.36
C ASP A 51 -8.66 -6.56 5.06
N VAL A 52 -8.20 -5.62 4.22
CA VAL A 52 -7.53 -5.95 2.94
C VAL A 52 -6.32 -6.84 3.15
N VAL A 53 -5.47 -6.55 4.14
CA VAL A 53 -4.28 -7.36 4.43
C VAL A 53 -4.66 -8.76 4.91
N GLN A 54 -5.65 -8.86 5.79
CA GLN A 54 -6.17 -10.15 6.27
C GLN A 54 -6.72 -10.99 5.10
N GLU A 55 -7.51 -10.38 4.22
CA GLU A 55 -8.03 -11.05 3.03
C GLU A 55 -6.91 -11.52 2.09
N VAL A 56 -5.83 -10.74 1.91
CA VAL A 56 -4.66 -11.16 1.12
C VAL A 56 -4.06 -12.43 1.72
N PHE A 57 -3.78 -12.47 3.02
CA PHE A 57 -3.20 -13.64 3.66
C PHE A 57 -4.14 -14.85 3.64
N LEU A 58 -5.43 -14.66 3.88
CA LEU A 58 -6.43 -15.72 3.79
C LEU A 58 -6.50 -16.32 2.38
N GLN A 59 -6.50 -15.48 1.35
CA GLN A 59 -6.54 -15.94 -0.04
C GLN A 59 -5.30 -16.74 -0.42
N ILE A 60 -4.12 -16.27 0.00
CA ILE A 60 -2.85 -16.97 -0.26
C ILE A 60 -2.82 -18.31 0.45
N TRP A 61 -3.24 -18.36 1.70
CA TRP A 61 -3.32 -19.61 2.46
C TRP A 61 -4.28 -20.61 1.82
N LYS A 62 -5.46 -20.15 1.40
CA LYS A 62 -6.47 -21.02 0.73
C LYS A 62 -5.94 -21.61 -0.59
N ASN A 63 -5.21 -20.80 -1.36
CA ASN A 63 -4.73 -21.21 -2.69
C ASN A 63 -3.28 -21.72 -2.68
N ARG A 64 -2.64 -21.85 -1.52
CA ARG A 64 -1.19 -22.10 -1.36
C ARG A 64 -0.66 -23.26 -2.20
N GLU A 65 -1.44 -24.32 -2.36
CA GLU A 65 -1.01 -25.54 -3.07
C GLU A 65 -0.82 -25.30 -4.56
N ASN A 66 -1.72 -24.53 -5.16
CA ASN A 66 -1.75 -24.24 -6.60
C ASN A 66 -1.13 -22.89 -6.97
N LEU A 67 -0.75 -22.08 -5.97
CA LEU A 67 -0.23 -20.74 -6.22
C LEU A 67 1.25 -20.79 -6.58
N GLU A 68 1.56 -20.41 -7.82
CA GLU A 68 2.92 -20.20 -8.29
C GLU A 68 3.30 -18.73 -8.21
N ILE A 69 4.31 -18.41 -7.39
CA ILE A 69 4.84 -17.04 -7.24
C ILE A 69 6.08 -16.92 -8.14
N LYS A 70 5.93 -16.23 -9.27
CA LYS A 70 7.00 -16.00 -10.26
C LYS A 70 7.93 -14.85 -9.90
N SER A 71 7.59 -14.04 -8.89
CA SER A 71 8.37 -12.93 -8.35
C SER A 71 8.83 -13.24 -6.92
N SER A 72 9.41 -12.27 -6.20
CA SER A 72 9.57 -12.42 -4.75
C SER A 72 8.21 -12.50 -4.05
N LEU A 73 8.16 -13.21 -2.91
CA LEU A 73 6.95 -13.31 -2.10
C LEU A 73 6.46 -11.91 -1.68
N GLU A 74 7.37 -11.05 -1.25
CA GLU A 74 7.07 -9.67 -0.88
C GLU A 74 6.41 -8.89 -2.03
N ALA A 75 6.97 -8.97 -3.25
CA ALA A 75 6.41 -8.28 -4.41
C ALA A 75 5.01 -8.80 -4.76
N TYR A 76 4.79 -10.11 -4.63
CA TYR A 76 3.48 -10.72 -4.83
C TYR A 76 2.45 -10.22 -3.79
N LEU A 77 2.82 -10.22 -2.51
CA LEU A 77 1.99 -9.75 -1.41
C LEU A 77 1.61 -8.27 -1.57
N LYS A 78 2.58 -7.41 -1.88
CA LYS A 78 2.36 -5.98 -2.15
C LYS A 78 1.40 -5.77 -3.32
N ARG A 79 1.62 -6.44 -4.45
CA ARG A 79 0.74 -6.35 -5.62
C ARG A 79 -0.68 -6.82 -5.31
N SER A 80 -0.83 -7.88 -4.50
CA SER A 80 -2.13 -8.39 -4.06
C SER A 80 -2.86 -7.39 -3.18
N THR A 81 -2.16 -6.75 -2.24
CA THR A 81 -2.70 -5.69 -1.38
C THR A 81 -3.18 -4.48 -2.20
N ILE A 82 -2.38 -4.02 -3.17
CA ILE A 82 -2.76 -2.92 -4.05
C ILE A 82 -3.99 -3.25 -4.88
N ASN A 83 -4.03 -4.43 -5.50
CA ASN A 83 -5.16 -4.85 -6.32
C ASN A 83 -6.47 -4.90 -5.50
N ARG A 84 -6.42 -5.44 -4.27
CA ARG A 84 -7.59 -5.47 -3.36
C ARG A 84 -7.99 -4.07 -2.90
N SER A 85 -7.02 -3.21 -2.56
CA SER A 85 -7.29 -1.82 -2.21
C SER A 85 -7.97 -1.06 -3.35
N LEU A 86 -7.50 -1.23 -4.60
CA LEU A 86 -8.13 -0.63 -5.76
C LEU A 86 -9.55 -1.14 -5.99
N ASN A 87 -9.79 -2.45 -5.80
CA ASN A 87 -11.13 -3.02 -5.91
C ASN A 87 -12.07 -2.44 -4.83
N ARG A 88 -11.59 -2.29 -3.58
CA ARG A 88 -12.37 -1.69 -2.49
C ARG A 88 -12.72 -0.22 -2.77
N ILE A 89 -11.79 0.56 -3.32
CA ILE A 89 -12.03 1.94 -3.74
C ILE A 89 -13.10 2.01 -4.85
N ARG A 90 -13.02 1.12 -5.85
CA ARG A 90 -14.01 1.07 -6.94
C ARG A 90 -15.40 0.69 -6.43
N SER A 91 -15.50 -0.34 -5.60
CA SER A 91 -16.78 -0.77 -5.01
C SER A 91 -17.42 0.34 -4.19
N LYS A 92 -16.62 1.09 -3.40
CA LYS A 92 -17.13 2.23 -2.63
C LYS A 92 -17.67 3.34 -3.54
N LYS A 93 -17.00 3.62 -4.67
CA LYS A 93 -17.46 4.63 -5.64
C LYS A 93 -18.75 4.20 -6.33
N ASN A 94 -18.83 2.96 -6.82
CA ASN A 94 -20.06 2.45 -7.46
C ASN A 94 -21.26 2.49 -6.49
N PHE A 95 -21.04 2.23 -5.19
CA PHE A 95 -22.10 2.31 -4.18
C PHE A 95 -22.58 3.76 -3.92
N ILE A 96 -21.69 4.75 -4.12
CA ILE A 96 -22.00 6.17 -3.95
C ILE A 96 -22.70 6.72 -5.19
N ASP A 97 -22.32 6.28 -6.40
CA ASP A 97 -22.96 6.67 -7.67
C ASP A 97 -24.41 6.14 -7.79
N GLU A 98 -24.73 5.03 -7.10
CA GLU A 98 -26.10 4.50 -7.00
C GLU A 98 -26.97 5.22 -5.94
N ASN A 99 -26.35 5.93 -4.97
CA ASN A 99 -27.03 6.61 -3.85
C ASN A 99 -26.59 8.06 -3.70
N GLU A 100 -26.89 8.90 -4.68
CA GLU A 100 -26.77 10.37 -4.63
C GLU A 100 -25.40 11.01 -4.38
N LEU A 101 -25.06 11.90 -5.31
CA LEU A 101 -24.14 13.02 -5.24
C LEU A 101 -24.19 13.74 -3.87
N LYS A 102 -23.26 13.42 -2.96
CA LYS A 102 -22.84 14.35 -1.92
C LYS A 102 -21.34 14.29 -1.80
N ASP A 103 -20.71 15.43 -2.09
CA ASP A 103 -19.34 15.75 -1.72
C ASP A 103 -19.14 15.44 -0.23
N THR A 104 -18.59 14.30 0.09
CA THR A 104 -18.09 14.02 1.43
C THR A 104 -16.62 14.41 1.47
N ALA A 105 -16.38 15.64 1.92
CA ALA A 105 -15.11 16.00 2.49
C ALA A 105 -14.70 14.92 3.51
N SER A 106 -13.56 14.32 3.28
CA SER A 106 -13.01 13.24 4.08
C SER A 106 -12.99 13.59 5.56
N SER A 107 -13.63 12.79 6.37
CA SER A 107 -13.40 12.74 7.81
C SER A 107 -11.91 12.55 8.07
N GLN A 108 -11.32 13.52 8.73
CA GLN A 108 -9.99 13.41 9.32
C GLN A 108 -10.06 12.38 10.44
N SER A 109 -9.67 11.16 10.14
CA SER A 109 -9.37 10.17 11.16
C SER A 109 -7.90 10.35 11.54
N SER A 110 -7.67 10.80 12.76
CA SER A 110 -6.34 11.02 13.33
C SER A 110 -5.64 9.68 13.55
N ALA A 111 -4.77 9.29 12.62
CA ALA A 111 -3.74 8.29 12.88
C ALA A 111 -2.54 9.01 13.52
N GLN A 112 -2.65 9.39 14.78
CA GLN A 112 -1.65 10.20 15.48
C GLN A 112 -0.92 9.48 16.61
N GLU A 113 -0.92 8.17 16.62
CA GLU A 113 -0.28 7.44 17.71
C GLU A 113 0.62 6.32 17.20
N LEU A 114 1.69 6.61 16.49
CA LEU A 114 2.84 5.68 16.38
C LEU A 114 3.94 6.31 15.53
N LEU A 115 4.62 7.36 15.98
CA LEU A 115 5.92 7.75 15.42
C LEU A 115 6.47 9.02 16.11
N GLU A 116 7.04 8.85 17.26
CA GLU A 116 8.13 9.68 17.73
C GLU A 116 9.42 9.17 17.07
N HIS A 117 9.69 9.52 15.84
CA HIS A 117 11.04 9.52 15.21
C HIS A 117 10.89 9.78 13.72
N ASP A 118 10.69 11.00 13.35
CA ASP A 118 11.17 11.66 12.15
C ASP A 118 10.14 12.69 11.67
N ASP A 119 10.37 13.94 11.99
CA ASP A 119 9.54 15.06 11.50
C ASP A 119 9.38 15.01 9.97
N LEU A 120 10.40 14.51 9.26
CA LEU A 120 10.37 14.32 7.81
C LEU A 120 9.39 13.21 7.38
N HIS A 121 9.35 12.08 8.11
CA HIS A 121 8.42 11.01 7.81
C HIS A 121 6.97 11.43 8.06
N ALA A 122 6.71 12.11 9.18
CA ALA A 122 5.40 12.67 9.49
C ALA A 122 4.97 13.71 8.44
N ALA A 123 5.87 14.59 8.01
CA ALA A 123 5.62 15.56 6.95
C ALA A 123 5.31 14.90 5.59
N LEU A 124 6.01 13.81 5.26
CA LEU A 124 5.76 13.01 4.06
C LEU A 124 4.38 12.36 4.10
N GLN A 125 4.02 11.72 5.22
CA GLN A 125 2.70 11.09 5.41
C GLN A 125 1.57 12.14 5.35
N ALA A 126 1.74 13.27 6.03
CA ALA A 126 0.79 14.37 5.94
C ALA A 126 0.69 14.93 4.51
N GLY A 127 1.82 14.97 3.79
CA GLY A 127 1.88 15.32 2.38
C GLY A 127 1.08 14.36 1.51
N LEU A 128 1.31 13.07 1.65
CA LEU A 128 0.56 12.03 0.92
C LEU A 128 -0.93 12.09 1.22
N ASN A 129 -1.30 12.31 2.49
CA ASN A 129 -2.68 12.43 2.91
C ASN A 129 -3.39 13.66 2.34
N SER A 130 -2.66 14.72 2.02
CA SER A 130 -3.22 15.94 1.40
C SER A 130 -3.40 15.85 -0.12
N LEU A 131 -2.82 14.83 -0.77
CA LEU A 131 -2.98 14.67 -2.21
C LEU A 131 -4.43 14.24 -2.55
N PRO A 132 -4.98 14.74 -3.69
CA PRO A 132 -6.19 14.16 -4.25
C PRO A 132 -6.03 12.66 -4.45
N GLU A 133 -7.10 11.89 -4.23
CA GLU A 133 -7.06 10.42 -4.23
C GLU A 133 -6.32 9.85 -5.44
N ARG A 134 -6.70 10.25 -6.65
CA ARG A 134 -6.09 9.74 -7.89
C ARG A 134 -4.59 10.05 -7.98
N CYS A 135 -4.18 11.24 -7.54
CA CYS A 135 -2.80 11.67 -7.51
C CYS A 135 -1.98 10.84 -6.52
N ARG A 136 -2.53 10.60 -5.32
CA ARG A 136 -1.94 9.77 -4.26
C ARG A 136 -1.78 8.31 -4.69
N LEU A 137 -2.84 7.70 -5.24
CA LEU A 137 -2.79 6.31 -5.73
C LEU A 137 -1.67 6.12 -6.77
N ILE A 138 -1.58 7.02 -7.73
CA ILE A 138 -0.53 6.98 -8.75
C ILE A 138 0.86 7.12 -8.12
N PHE A 139 1.02 8.03 -7.15
CA PHE A 139 2.29 8.24 -6.47
C PHE A 139 2.70 6.99 -5.67
N VAL A 140 1.81 6.44 -4.86
CA VAL A 140 2.06 5.22 -4.08
C VAL A 140 2.46 4.06 -5.00
N MET A 141 1.68 3.78 -6.03
CA MET A 141 1.96 2.71 -6.98
C MET A 141 3.31 2.91 -7.69
N LYS A 142 3.64 4.13 -8.11
CA LYS A 142 4.85 4.42 -8.87
C LYS A 142 6.12 4.44 -8.02
N ARG A 143 6.08 5.16 -6.86
CA ARG A 143 7.27 5.46 -6.05
C ARG A 143 7.50 4.49 -4.91
N MET A 144 6.43 4.04 -4.27
CA MET A 144 6.54 3.16 -3.12
C MET A 144 6.52 1.68 -3.51
N GLU A 145 5.78 1.33 -4.57
CA GLU A 145 5.56 -0.07 -4.96
C GLU A 145 6.16 -0.44 -6.33
N GLY A 146 6.81 0.50 -7.00
CA GLY A 146 7.62 0.25 -8.19
C GLY A 146 6.87 -0.13 -9.47
N PHE A 147 5.56 0.13 -9.55
CA PHE A 147 4.81 -0.11 -10.79
C PHE A 147 5.31 0.75 -11.94
N SER A 148 5.36 0.20 -13.13
CA SER A 148 5.61 0.95 -14.35
C SER A 148 4.44 1.89 -14.66
N GLN A 149 4.72 2.94 -15.42
CA GLN A 149 3.69 3.88 -15.88
C GLN A 149 2.57 3.19 -16.68
N LYS A 150 2.94 2.18 -17.46
CA LYS A 150 2.01 1.39 -18.27
C LYS A 150 1.08 0.54 -17.39
N GLU A 151 1.64 -0.18 -16.40
CA GLU A 151 0.84 -0.97 -15.45
C GLU A 151 -0.13 -0.10 -14.65
N ILE A 152 0.30 1.11 -14.24
CA ILE A 152 -0.57 2.05 -13.53
C ILE A 152 -1.71 2.52 -14.43
N ALA A 153 -1.39 2.88 -15.68
CA ALA A 153 -2.37 3.32 -16.67
C ALA A 153 -3.45 2.26 -16.91
N GLU A 154 -3.04 1.01 -17.10
CA GLU A 154 -3.94 -0.14 -17.26
C GLU A 154 -4.81 -0.36 -16.01
N LYS A 155 -4.19 -0.38 -14.82
CA LYS A 155 -4.92 -0.60 -13.56
C LYS A 155 -5.93 0.48 -13.22
N LEU A 156 -5.66 1.73 -13.59
CA LEU A 156 -6.54 2.87 -13.29
C LEU A 156 -7.44 3.25 -14.47
N ASN A 157 -7.36 2.53 -15.59
CA ASN A 157 -8.07 2.81 -16.84
C ASN A 157 -7.90 4.26 -17.29
N ILE A 158 -6.64 4.69 -17.44
CA ILE A 158 -6.22 6.04 -17.86
C ILE A 158 -5.08 5.98 -18.87
N SER A 159 -4.80 7.10 -19.54
CA SER A 159 -3.63 7.15 -20.42
C SER A 159 -2.31 7.21 -19.64
N PRO A 160 -1.19 6.69 -20.19
CA PRO A 160 0.13 6.89 -19.62
C PRO A 160 0.47 8.37 -19.42
N LYS A 161 0.05 9.24 -20.32
CA LYS A 161 0.24 10.70 -20.20
C LYS A 161 -0.49 11.27 -18.98
N THR A 162 -1.67 10.75 -18.67
CA THR A 162 -2.39 11.11 -17.43
C THR A 162 -1.60 10.69 -16.19
N VAL A 163 -0.99 9.51 -16.17
CA VAL A 163 -0.12 9.05 -15.07
C VAL A 163 1.04 10.03 -14.87
N GLU A 164 1.72 10.41 -15.94
CA GLU A 164 2.84 11.37 -15.91
C GLU A 164 2.41 12.72 -15.32
N ASN A 165 1.29 13.27 -15.81
CA ASN A 165 0.76 14.54 -15.35
C ASN A 165 0.38 14.50 -13.86
N GLN A 166 -0.22 13.41 -13.39
CA GLN A 166 -0.57 13.23 -11.97
C GLN A 166 0.68 13.07 -11.09
N MET A 167 1.70 12.37 -11.58
CA MET A 167 3.00 12.26 -10.90
C MET A 167 3.66 13.63 -10.73
N THR A 168 3.68 14.44 -11.77
CA THR A 168 4.24 15.80 -11.72
C THR A 168 3.51 16.66 -10.68
N LYS A 169 2.17 16.57 -10.62
CA LYS A 169 1.35 17.27 -9.61
C LYS A 169 1.67 16.77 -8.21
N ALA A 170 1.76 15.44 -8.01
CA ALA A 170 2.10 14.86 -6.71
C ALA A 170 3.47 15.34 -6.22
N LEU A 171 4.50 15.24 -7.07
CA LEU A 171 5.86 15.64 -6.73
C LEU A 171 5.94 17.14 -6.39
N LYS A 172 5.26 18.01 -7.16
CA LYS A 172 5.22 19.45 -6.87
C LYS A 172 4.60 19.75 -5.52
N SER A 173 3.48 19.08 -5.20
CA SER A 173 2.79 19.25 -3.91
C SER A 173 3.64 18.76 -2.74
N LEU A 174 4.22 17.56 -2.85
CA LEU A 174 5.07 16.98 -1.81
C LEU A 174 6.35 17.78 -1.60
N LYS A 175 7.04 18.21 -2.68
CA LYS A 175 8.25 19.06 -2.57
C LYS A 175 7.98 20.33 -1.81
N LYS A 176 6.85 21.02 -2.06
CA LYS A 176 6.48 22.23 -1.33
C LYS A 176 6.33 21.98 0.18
N ARG A 177 5.82 20.82 0.56
CA ARG A 177 5.54 20.47 1.96
C ARG A 177 6.78 19.98 2.71
N ILE A 178 7.69 19.27 2.02
CA ILE A 178 8.90 18.69 2.60
C ILE A 178 10.05 19.71 2.63
N ALA A 179 10.04 20.73 1.76
CA ALA A 179 11.11 21.71 1.63
C ALA A 179 11.58 22.35 2.96
N PRO A 180 10.72 22.68 3.95
CA PRO A 180 11.17 23.22 5.24
C PRO A 180 12.02 22.21 6.02
N PHE A 181 11.73 20.92 5.93
CA PHE A 181 12.42 19.87 6.69
C PHE A 181 13.77 19.48 6.07
N VAL A 182 13.91 19.60 4.74
CA VAL A 182 15.17 19.30 4.04
C VAL A 182 16.21 20.42 4.28
N LYS A 183 15.80 21.68 4.33
CA LYS A 183 16.71 22.81 4.58
C LYS A 183 17.33 22.79 5.97
N ASN A 184 16.65 22.26 6.97
CA ASN A 184 17.17 22.18 8.33
C ASN A 184 18.28 21.11 8.49
N GLN A 185 18.39 20.14 7.59
CA GLN A 185 19.46 19.12 7.62
C GLN A 185 20.76 19.58 6.93
N GLU A 186 20.69 20.58 6.05
CA GLU A 186 21.88 21.16 5.40
C GLU A 186 22.56 22.25 6.25
N SER A 187 21.96 22.63 7.38
CA SER A 187 22.45 23.71 8.28
C SER A 187 22.95 23.18 9.63
N SER A 188 23.08 21.87 9.81
CA SER A 188 23.65 21.18 10.98
C SER A 188 24.85 20.36 10.58
#